data_cd458433aa3e38775903b88b6e343f87
#
_entry.id   cd458433aa3e38775903b88b6e343f87
#
_cell.length_a   1.000
_cell.length_b   1.000
_cell.length_c   1.000
_cell.angle_alpha   90.00
_cell.angle_beta   90.00
_cell.angle_gamma   90.00
#
_symmetry.space_group_name_H-M   'P 1'
#
loop_
_entity.id
_entity.type
_entity.pdbx_description
1 polymer ?
#
loop_
_entity_poly.entity_id
_entity_poly.type
_entity_poly.pdbx_seq_one_letter_code
_entity_poly.pdbx_strand_id
1 'polypeptide(L)' 'DAAAQQNLAVIYANGTGVARDLVAAHLWLTLAAAQVTGTTQTELLEGRSAIEQQLSPVQRAEAHRQARNWVPSPEHR' A
#
# COMPACT_ATOMS: atom_id res chain seq x y z
N ASP A 1 3.19 -12.51 0.69
CA ASP A 1 1.96 -12.81 -0.03
C ASP A 1 0.92 -11.71 0.22
N ALA A 2 -0.16 -11.70 -0.57
CA ALA A 2 -1.12 -10.60 -0.54
C ALA A 2 -1.83 -10.49 0.82
N ALA A 3 -2.16 -11.60 1.45
CA ALA A 3 -2.85 -11.59 2.73
C ALA A 3 -1.97 -10.98 3.82
N ALA A 4 -0.69 -11.35 3.85
CA ALA A 4 0.25 -10.79 4.82
C ALA A 4 0.44 -9.30 4.58
N GLN A 5 0.54 -8.89 3.32
CA GLN A 5 0.72 -7.48 2.97
C GLN A 5 -0.52 -6.67 3.33
N GLN A 6 -1.71 -7.22 3.13
CA GLN A 6 -2.94 -6.56 3.53
C GLN A 6 -3.00 -6.38 5.05
N ASN A 7 -2.59 -7.40 5.80
CA ASN A 7 -2.55 -7.30 7.25
C ASN A 7 -1.58 -6.22 7.71
N LEU A 8 -0.41 -6.11 7.07
CA LEU A 8 0.54 -5.04 7.38
C LEU A 8 -0.06 -3.67 7.09
N ALA A 9 -0.79 -3.54 5.99
CA ALA A 9 -1.45 -2.28 5.66
C ALA A 9 -2.43 -1.87 6.75
N VAL A 10 -3.24 -2.82 7.25
CA VAL A 10 -4.20 -2.54 8.31
C VAL A 10 -3.47 -2.12 9.60
N ILE A 11 -2.40 -2.82 9.95
CA ILE A 11 -1.62 -2.50 11.15
C ILE A 11 -1.07 -1.08 11.07
N TYR A 12 -0.48 -0.71 9.95
CA TYR A 12 0.08 0.64 9.81
C TYR A 12 -1.00 1.71 9.73
N ALA A 13 -2.13 1.42 9.08
CA ALA A 13 -3.22 2.39 8.97
C ALA A 13 -3.86 2.68 10.31
N ASN A 14 -3.96 1.67 11.18
CA ASN A 14 -4.60 1.81 12.49
C ASN A 14 -3.62 2.14 13.61
N GLY A 15 -2.34 1.93 13.39
CA GLY A 15 -1.34 2.13 14.43
C GLY A 15 -1.36 1.06 15.51
N THR A 16 -1.84 -0.12 15.18
CA THR A 16 -1.97 -1.23 16.14
C THR A 16 -0.60 -1.83 16.41
N GLY A 17 -0.05 -1.56 17.59
CA GLY A 17 1.25 -2.08 17.98
C GLY A 17 2.44 -1.39 17.34
N VAL A 18 2.20 -0.43 16.44
CA VAL A 18 3.25 0.36 15.77
C VAL A 18 2.72 1.76 15.58
N ALA A 19 3.61 2.71 15.28
CA ALA A 19 3.18 4.07 14.98
C ALA A 19 2.35 4.05 13.69
N ARG A 20 1.26 4.82 13.70
CA ARG A 20 0.41 4.94 12.52
C ARG A 20 1.22 5.53 11.37
N ASP A 21 1.19 4.86 10.23
CA ASP A 21 1.96 5.29 9.06
C ASP A 21 1.15 5.05 7.80
N LEU A 22 0.48 6.09 7.32
CA LEU A 22 -0.38 5.98 6.16
C LEU A 22 0.40 5.78 4.87
N VAL A 23 1.63 6.29 4.81
CA VAL A 23 2.48 6.06 3.63
C VAL A 23 2.85 4.58 3.54
N ALA A 24 3.23 3.96 4.65
CA ALA A 24 3.53 2.52 4.66
C ALA A 24 2.29 1.70 4.34
N ALA A 25 1.12 2.09 4.89
CA ALA A 25 -0.11 1.38 4.58
C ALA A 25 -0.43 1.44 3.10
N HIS A 26 -0.25 2.60 2.48
CA HIS A 26 -0.46 2.77 1.05
C HIS A 26 0.45 1.83 0.25
N LEU A 27 1.71 1.74 0.65
CA LEU A 27 2.67 0.86 -0.01
C LEU A 27 2.22 -0.60 0.04
N TRP A 28 1.86 -1.07 1.24
CA TRP A 28 1.47 -2.47 1.39
C TRP A 28 0.19 -2.80 0.62
N LEU A 29 -0.77 -1.86 0.56
CA LEU A 29 -1.97 -2.08 -0.25
C LEU A 29 -1.64 -2.13 -1.74
N THR A 30 -0.71 -1.30 -2.19
CA THR A 30 -0.29 -1.32 -3.58
C THR A 30 0.35 -2.67 -3.93
N LEU A 31 1.22 -3.17 -3.08
CA LEU A 31 1.88 -4.45 -3.32
C LEU A 31 0.89 -5.60 -3.28
N ALA A 32 -0.05 -5.58 -2.33
CA ALA A 32 -1.06 -6.63 -2.23
C ALA A 32 -1.97 -6.64 -3.46
N ALA A 33 -2.40 -5.47 -3.92
CA ALA A 33 -3.28 -5.36 -5.07
C ALA A 33 -2.61 -5.87 -6.34
N ALA A 34 -1.30 -5.78 -6.43
CA ALA A 34 -0.56 -6.25 -7.60
C ALA A 34 -0.51 -7.78 -7.68
N GLN A 35 -0.87 -8.48 -6.61
CA GLN A 35 -0.78 -9.95 -6.55
C GLN A 35 -2.12 -10.63 -6.72
N VAL A 36 -3.21 -9.90 -6.80
CA VAL A 36 -4.55 -10.45 -6.85
C VAL A 36 -5.34 -9.80 -7.98
N THR A 37 -6.49 -10.38 -8.31
CA THR A 37 -7.37 -9.87 -9.35
C THR A 37 -8.80 -9.88 -8.84
N GLY A 38 -9.70 -9.32 -9.65
CA GLY A 38 -11.13 -9.38 -9.37
C GLY A 38 -11.55 -8.50 -8.19
N THR A 39 -12.55 -8.98 -7.46
CA THR A 39 -13.15 -8.23 -6.35
C THR A 39 -12.14 -7.89 -5.27
N THR A 40 -11.27 -8.84 -4.95
CA THR A 40 -10.24 -8.60 -3.93
C THR A 40 -9.33 -7.45 -4.33
N GLN A 41 -8.90 -7.41 -5.58
CA GLN A 41 -8.08 -6.31 -6.06
C GLN A 41 -8.82 -4.99 -5.96
N THR A 42 -10.09 -4.97 -6.37
CA THR A 42 -10.90 -3.76 -6.29
C THR A 42 -11.00 -3.25 -4.86
N GLU A 43 -11.24 -4.15 -3.91
CA GLU A 43 -11.34 -3.76 -2.50
C GLU A 43 -10.03 -3.17 -1.98
N LEU A 44 -8.90 -3.78 -2.36
CA LEU A 44 -7.60 -3.27 -1.93
C LEU A 44 -7.33 -1.88 -2.52
N LEU A 45 -7.68 -1.68 -3.79
CA LEU A 45 -7.49 -0.38 -4.44
C LEU A 45 -8.41 0.68 -3.86
N GLU A 46 -9.63 0.31 -3.45
CA GLU A 46 -10.53 1.24 -2.77
C GLU A 46 -9.96 1.66 -1.43
N GLY A 47 -9.40 0.71 -0.67
CA GLY A 47 -8.75 1.03 0.59
C GLY A 47 -7.57 1.96 0.38
N ARG A 48 -6.79 1.73 -0.68
CA ARG A 48 -5.67 2.61 -1.00
C ARG A 48 -6.13 4.01 -1.34
N SER A 49 -7.21 4.14 -2.11
CA SER A 49 -7.76 5.45 -2.44
C SER A 49 -8.21 6.21 -1.21
N ALA A 50 -8.84 5.52 -0.26
CA ALA A 50 -9.26 6.15 0.98
C ALA A 50 -8.05 6.69 1.76
N ILE A 51 -6.96 5.94 1.77
CA ILE A 51 -5.72 6.40 2.42
C ILE A 51 -5.15 7.59 1.68
N GLU A 52 -5.15 7.56 0.34
CA GLU A 52 -4.63 8.68 -0.45
C GLU A 52 -5.33 9.99 -0.14
N GLN A 53 -6.62 9.93 0.15
CA GLN A 53 -7.37 11.14 0.50
C GLN A 53 -6.93 11.74 1.83
N GLN A 54 -6.28 10.97 2.67
CA GLN A 54 -5.77 11.43 3.96
C GLN A 54 -4.32 11.89 3.89
N LEU A 55 -3.65 11.66 2.76
CA LEU A 55 -2.24 12.03 2.61
C LEU A 55 -2.13 13.46 2.10
N SER A 56 -1.10 14.19 2.58
CA SER A 56 -0.74 15.46 1.99
C SER A 56 -0.15 15.24 0.60
N PRO A 57 -0.05 16.30 -0.24
CA PRO A 57 0.58 16.13 -1.54
C PRO A 57 2.01 15.58 -1.45
N VAL A 58 2.77 16.01 -0.44
CA VAL A 58 4.14 15.51 -0.25
C VAL A 58 4.11 14.04 0.11
N GLN A 59 3.20 13.64 1.01
CA GLN A 59 3.08 12.24 1.40
C GLN A 59 2.63 11.37 0.24
N ARG A 60 1.73 11.87 -0.61
CA ARG A 60 1.32 11.13 -1.80
C ARG A 60 2.48 10.89 -2.74
N ALA A 61 3.30 11.92 -2.97
CA ALA A 61 4.47 11.78 -3.82
C ALA A 61 5.43 10.73 -3.24
N GLU A 62 5.62 10.76 -1.92
CA GLU A 62 6.48 9.79 -1.25
C GLU A 62 5.93 8.36 -1.37
N ALA A 63 4.61 8.20 -1.19
CA ALA A 63 3.99 6.90 -1.30
C ALA A 63 4.17 6.30 -2.70
N HIS A 64 3.98 7.13 -3.73
CA HIS A 64 4.15 6.67 -5.10
C HIS A 64 5.61 6.32 -5.38
N ARG A 65 6.54 7.11 -4.85
CA ARG A 65 7.95 6.86 -5.04
C ARG A 65 8.36 5.53 -4.39
N GLN A 66 7.89 5.29 -3.17
CA GLN A 66 8.20 4.04 -2.47
C GLN A 66 7.64 2.83 -3.22
N ALA A 67 6.42 2.96 -3.74
CA ALA A 67 5.80 1.86 -4.48
C ALA A 67 6.60 1.53 -5.74
N ARG A 68 7.08 2.55 -6.45
CA ARG A 68 7.89 2.31 -7.64
C ARG A 68 9.20 1.62 -7.31
N ASN A 69 9.80 1.99 -6.19
CA ASN A 69 11.09 1.40 -5.79
C ASN A 69 10.94 -0.04 -5.30
N TRP A 70 9.78 -0.37 -4.72
CA TRP A 70 9.54 -1.69 -4.17
C TRP A 70 9.09 -2.71 -5.23
N VAL A 71 8.41 -2.26 -6.27
CA VAL A 71 7.91 -3.17 -7.30
C VAL A 71 9.10 -3.70 -8.10
N PRO A 72 9.33 -5.02 -8.16
CA PRO A 72 10.44 -5.56 -8.93
C PRO A 72 10.31 -5.23 -10.40
N SER A 73 11.43 -4.95 -11.02
CA SER A 73 11.49 -4.64 -12.44
C SER A 73 12.13 -5.82 -13.18
N PRO A 74 11.66 -6.12 -14.40
CA PRO A 74 12.27 -7.20 -15.19
C PRO A 74 13.76 -7.03 -15.44
N GLU A 75 14.25 -5.81 -15.35
CA GLU A 75 15.68 -5.54 -15.55
C GLU A 75 16.52 -5.93 -14.34
N HIS A 76 15.91 -6.19 -13.22
CA HIS A 76 16.63 -6.54 -12.01
C HIS A 76 16.97 -8.03 -12.03
N ARG A 77 17.90 -8.37 -12.79
CA ARG A 77 18.28 -9.77 -12.92
C ARG A 77 19.71 -9.94 -12.67
#